data_e72c62bd16ae81484c3440a3978eb9ca
#
_entry.id   e72c62bd16ae81484c3440a3978eb9ca
#
_cell.length_a   1.000
_cell.length_b   1.000
_cell.length_c   1.000
_cell.angle_alpha   90.00
_cell.angle_beta   90.00
_cell.angle_gamma   90.00
#
_symmetry.space_group_name_H-M   'P 1'
#
loop_
_entity.id
_entity.type
_entity.pdbx_description
1 polymer ?
#
loop_
_entity_poly.entity_id
_entity_poly.type
_entity_poly.pdbx_seq_one_letter_code
_entity_poly.pdbx_strand_id
1 'polypeptide(L)'
;MSYTNDSFTNDDEGRFIIASAIEEFQMPDYLLGRVCDKSSWARKGLSVFNTVIEPGWKGFLTLELVYHGNTELIIPAGAPIAQVIFEEVKNPAQYNGKYQYQSSEPTPSIYEGK
;
A
#
# COMPACT_ATOMS: atom_id res chain seq x y z
N MET A 1 -7.58 -0.79 -5.26
CA MET A 1 -6.12 -0.90 -5.37
C MET A 1 -5.74 -2.37 -5.43
N SER A 2 -4.79 -2.71 -6.24
CA SER A 2 -4.51 -4.10 -6.61
C SER A 2 -3.10 -4.51 -6.24
N TYR A 3 -2.89 -5.81 -6.17
CA TYR A 3 -1.70 -6.44 -5.64
C TYR A 3 -0.91 -7.10 -6.76
N THR A 4 0.41 -7.02 -6.74
CA THR A 4 1.26 -7.51 -7.83
C THR A 4 2.03 -8.79 -7.53
N ASN A 5 2.16 -9.16 -6.27
CA ASN A 5 2.89 -10.38 -5.87
C ASN A 5 1.96 -11.58 -5.78
N ASP A 6 2.54 -12.74 -5.52
CA ASP A 6 1.85 -14.02 -5.68
C ASP A 6 0.98 -14.42 -4.49
N SER A 7 1.58 -14.58 -3.31
CA SER A 7 0.86 -15.13 -2.16
C SER A 7 1.71 -15.07 -0.90
N PHE A 8 1.04 -15.26 0.23
CA PHE A 8 1.71 -15.62 1.48
C PHE A 8 1.81 -17.14 1.55
N THR A 9 2.94 -17.65 1.98
CA THR A 9 3.18 -19.08 2.19
C THR A 9 3.49 -19.34 3.66
N ASN A 10 3.54 -20.62 4.04
CA ASN A 10 3.92 -20.98 5.40
C ASN A 10 5.36 -20.64 5.75
N ASP A 11 6.19 -20.42 4.72
CA ASP A 11 7.60 -20.08 4.90
C ASP A 11 7.84 -18.59 5.11
N ASP A 12 6.82 -17.75 4.91
CA ASP A 12 6.95 -16.30 5.10
C ASP A 12 7.09 -15.99 6.58
N GLU A 13 8.28 -15.54 6.97
CA GLU A 13 8.58 -15.22 8.36
C GLU A 13 7.71 -14.05 8.83
N GLY A 14 7.01 -14.24 9.97
CA GLY A 14 6.11 -13.25 10.51
C GLY A 14 4.90 -12.96 9.63
N ARG A 15 4.75 -13.67 8.52
CA ARG A 15 3.66 -13.50 7.57
C ARG A 15 3.54 -12.07 7.07
N PHE A 16 4.64 -11.35 7.03
CA PHE A 16 4.73 -9.97 6.54
C PHE A 16 5.36 -9.95 5.16
N ILE A 17 4.79 -9.16 4.25
CA ILE A 17 5.32 -8.99 2.91
C ILE A 17 5.04 -7.58 2.43
N ILE A 18 5.94 -7.05 1.62
CA ILE A 18 5.67 -5.80 0.90
C ILE A 18 5.34 -6.11 -0.55
N ALA A 19 4.46 -5.32 -1.10
CA ALA A 19 4.00 -5.48 -2.48
C ALA A 19 3.81 -4.10 -3.10
N SER A 20 3.55 -4.05 -4.39
CA SER A 20 3.27 -2.79 -5.06
C SER A 20 1.84 -2.79 -5.57
N ALA A 21 1.16 -1.67 -5.45
CA ALA A 21 -0.08 -1.43 -6.17
C ALA A 21 0.21 -1.41 -7.68
N ILE A 22 -0.73 -1.89 -8.48
CA ILE A 22 -0.59 -1.83 -9.94
C ILE A 22 -0.98 -0.45 -10.48
N GLU A 23 -1.74 0.30 -9.69
CA GLU A 23 -2.14 1.65 -10.07
C GLU A 23 -1.02 2.63 -9.78
N GLU A 24 -0.76 3.53 -10.74
CA GLU A 24 0.09 4.68 -10.49
C GLU A 24 -0.74 5.82 -9.94
N PHE A 25 -0.29 6.44 -8.86
CA PHE A 25 -0.96 7.58 -8.26
C PHE A 25 -0.32 8.88 -8.72
N GLN A 26 -1.14 9.87 -8.95
CA GLN A 26 -0.72 11.25 -9.13
C GLN A 26 -1.66 12.11 -8.31
N MET A 27 -1.24 12.41 -7.08
CA MET A 27 -2.08 13.13 -6.13
C MET A 27 -2.05 14.62 -6.43
N PRO A 28 -3.22 15.25 -6.57
CA PRO A 28 -3.24 16.72 -6.62
C PRO A 28 -2.82 17.27 -5.25
N ASP A 29 -2.50 18.55 -5.21
CA ASP A 29 -2.00 19.20 -4.01
C ASP A 29 -3.07 19.45 -2.96
N TYR A 30 -4.35 19.18 -3.28
CA TYR A 30 -5.49 19.43 -2.39
C TYR A 30 -6.15 18.13 -1.88
N LEU A 31 -5.63 16.97 -2.22
CA LEU A 31 -6.17 15.69 -1.75
C LEU A 31 -5.13 14.89 -1.00
N LEU A 32 -5.58 14.30 0.09
CA LEU A 32 -4.85 13.32 0.88
C LEU A 32 -5.56 11.97 0.73
N GLY A 33 -4.81 10.89 0.57
CA GLY A 33 -5.36 9.54 0.51
C GLY A 33 -5.05 8.76 1.78
N ARG A 34 -6.00 7.91 2.20
CA ARG A 34 -5.80 6.97 3.29
C ARG A 34 -5.97 5.56 2.76
N VAL A 35 -4.96 4.73 2.93
CA VAL A 35 -5.03 3.32 2.56
C VAL A 35 -5.73 2.57 3.68
N CYS A 36 -6.74 1.80 3.32
CA CYS A 36 -7.56 1.05 4.27
C CYS A 36 -7.74 -0.38 3.79
N ASP A 37 -8.08 -1.27 4.73
CA ASP A 37 -8.41 -2.64 4.42
C ASP A 37 -9.66 -2.71 3.55
N LYS A 38 -9.72 -3.75 2.73
CA LYS A 38 -10.93 -4.14 2.02
C LYS A 38 -11.56 -5.30 2.77
N SER A 39 -12.83 -5.15 3.17
CA SER A 39 -13.45 -6.09 4.10
C SER A 39 -13.47 -7.54 3.62
N SER A 40 -13.62 -7.78 2.32
CA SER A 40 -13.64 -9.13 1.78
C SER A 40 -12.32 -9.86 1.98
N TRP A 41 -11.18 -9.13 1.98
CA TRP A 41 -9.87 -9.71 2.23
C TRP A 41 -9.51 -9.67 3.72
N ALA A 42 -9.95 -8.64 4.44
CA ALA A 42 -9.78 -8.58 5.89
C ALA A 42 -10.43 -9.80 6.56
N ARG A 43 -11.58 -10.22 6.07
CA ARG A 43 -12.27 -11.42 6.59
C ARG A 43 -11.52 -12.71 6.33
N LYS A 44 -10.60 -12.72 5.39
CA LYS A 44 -9.70 -13.86 5.13
C LYS A 44 -8.45 -13.81 5.99
N GLY A 45 -8.28 -12.75 6.78
CA GLY A 45 -7.13 -12.58 7.65
C GLY A 45 -6.03 -11.70 7.07
N LEU A 46 -6.29 -10.99 5.97
CA LEU A 46 -5.30 -10.10 5.37
C LEU A 46 -5.47 -8.68 5.90
N SER A 47 -4.40 -8.14 6.47
CA SER A 47 -4.33 -6.73 6.86
C SER A 47 -3.41 -5.97 5.93
N VAL A 48 -3.83 -4.75 5.59
CA VAL A 48 -2.98 -3.78 4.91
C VAL A 48 -2.70 -2.67 5.91
N PHE A 49 -1.43 -2.40 6.20
CA PHE A 49 -1.11 -1.32 7.13
C PHE A 49 -1.63 0.01 6.58
N ASN A 50 -2.25 0.77 7.45
CA ASN A 50 -2.73 2.09 7.10
C ASN A 50 -1.56 2.99 6.77
N THR A 51 -1.66 3.69 5.66
CA THR A 51 -0.67 4.69 5.30
C THR A 51 -1.37 5.85 4.62
N VAL A 52 -0.70 6.98 4.61
CA VAL A 52 -1.23 8.21 4.04
C VAL A 52 -0.52 8.49 2.73
N ILE A 53 -1.31 8.74 1.69
CA ILE A 53 -0.79 9.21 0.41
C ILE A 53 -0.84 10.72 0.45
N GLU A 54 0.33 11.34 0.57
CA GLU A 54 0.43 12.78 0.77
C GLU A 54 -0.04 13.57 -0.45
N PRO A 55 -0.57 14.79 -0.26
CA PRO A 55 -0.85 15.66 -1.39
C PRO A 55 0.39 15.88 -2.24
N GLY A 56 0.24 15.84 -3.55
CA GLY A 56 1.35 16.05 -4.48
C GLY A 56 2.25 14.85 -4.70
N TRP A 57 2.01 13.72 -4.01
CA TRP A 57 2.80 12.51 -4.22
C TRP A 57 2.45 11.85 -5.55
N LYS A 58 3.47 11.33 -6.22
CA LYS A 58 3.30 10.58 -7.47
C LYS A 58 4.14 9.32 -7.42
N GLY A 59 3.58 8.22 -7.92
CA GLY A 59 4.29 6.96 -8.03
C GLY A 59 3.40 5.75 -7.82
N PHE A 60 4.03 4.59 -7.71
CA PHE A 60 3.38 3.33 -7.36
C PHE A 60 3.50 3.11 -5.86
N LEU A 61 2.37 2.87 -5.21
CA LEU A 61 2.35 2.75 -3.76
C LEU A 61 2.86 1.37 -3.33
N THR A 62 3.79 1.36 -2.38
CA THR A 62 4.20 0.13 -1.73
C THR A 62 3.20 -0.21 -0.63
N LEU A 63 2.68 -1.43 -0.67
CA LEU A 63 1.73 -1.94 0.31
C LEU A 63 2.47 -2.82 1.32
N GLU A 64 2.20 -2.59 2.60
CA GLU A 64 2.71 -3.43 3.68
C GLU A 64 1.58 -4.37 4.12
N LEU A 65 1.78 -5.66 3.95
CA LEU A 65 0.73 -6.66 4.15
C LEU A 65 1.11 -7.63 5.26
N VAL A 66 0.13 -7.98 6.08
CA VAL A 66 0.25 -9.02 7.09
C VAL A 66 -0.90 -10.01 6.93
N TYR A 67 -0.59 -11.28 6.88
CA TYR A 67 -1.58 -12.33 6.87
C TYR A 67 -1.63 -13.01 8.24
N HIS A 68 -2.82 -13.00 8.87
CA HIS A 68 -3.02 -13.52 10.22
C HIS A 68 -3.42 -14.99 10.26
N GLY A 69 -3.66 -15.61 9.11
CA GLY A 69 -4.01 -17.02 9.04
C GLY A 69 -2.82 -17.93 9.20
N ASN A 70 -3.08 -19.22 9.36
CA ASN A 70 -2.06 -20.25 9.51
C ASN A 70 -1.98 -21.19 8.31
N THR A 71 -2.65 -20.86 7.23
CA THR A 71 -2.62 -21.61 5.97
C THR A 71 -2.05 -20.71 4.88
N GLU A 72 -1.88 -21.25 3.69
CA GLU A 72 -1.48 -20.45 2.54
C GLU A 72 -2.61 -19.54 2.11
N LEU A 73 -2.29 -18.28 1.82
CA LEU A 73 -3.22 -17.34 1.22
C LEU A 73 -2.74 -16.99 -0.18
N ILE A 74 -3.54 -17.29 -1.18
CA ILE A 74 -3.24 -16.97 -2.57
C ILE A 74 -3.99 -15.70 -2.95
N ILE A 75 -3.25 -14.70 -3.40
CA ILE A 75 -3.82 -13.44 -3.87
C ILE A 75 -3.51 -13.33 -5.36
N PRO A 76 -4.51 -13.49 -6.23
CA PRO A 76 -4.27 -13.36 -7.66
C PRO A 76 -3.72 -11.97 -8.01
N ALA A 77 -2.76 -11.92 -8.93
CA ALA A 77 -2.25 -10.64 -9.41
C ALA A 77 -3.39 -9.78 -9.95
N GLY A 78 -3.42 -8.52 -9.57
CA GLY A 78 -4.50 -7.61 -9.94
C GLY A 78 -5.73 -7.64 -9.04
N ALA A 79 -5.77 -8.52 -8.03
CA ALA A 79 -6.91 -8.58 -7.11
C ALA A 79 -7.03 -7.27 -6.31
N PRO A 80 -8.24 -6.71 -6.17
CA PRO A 80 -8.44 -5.50 -5.38
C PRO A 80 -8.48 -5.86 -3.89
N ILE A 81 -7.36 -5.62 -3.18
CA ILE A 81 -7.20 -6.05 -1.78
C ILE A 81 -7.26 -4.92 -0.77
N ALA A 82 -7.28 -3.68 -1.23
CA ALA A 82 -7.30 -2.51 -0.35
C ALA A 82 -8.14 -1.41 -1.00
N GLN A 83 -8.50 -0.42 -0.20
CA GLN A 83 -9.23 0.74 -0.70
C GLN A 83 -8.54 2.02 -0.25
N VAL A 84 -8.76 3.08 -0.99
CA VAL A 84 -8.22 4.40 -0.65
C VAL A 84 -9.38 5.34 -0.45
N ILE A 85 -9.37 6.04 0.68
CA ILE A 85 -10.32 7.10 0.99
C ILE A 85 -9.61 8.42 0.79
N PHE A 86 -10.21 9.31 0.01
CA PHE A 86 -9.62 10.62 -0.27
C PHE A 86 -10.30 11.69 0.58
N GLU A 87 -9.50 12.63 1.07
CA GLU A 87 -9.97 13.78 1.84
C GLU A 87 -9.38 15.04 1.24
N GLU A 88 -10.19 16.10 1.16
CA GLU A 88 -9.68 17.41 0.77
C GLU A 88 -8.87 18.02 1.92
N VAL A 89 -7.75 18.62 1.58
CA VAL A 89 -6.93 19.34 2.56
C VAL A 89 -7.19 20.84 2.43
N LYS A 90 -7.20 21.52 3.57
CA LYS A 90 -7.53 22.93 3.64
C LYS A 90 -6.44 23.82 3.05
N ASN A 91 -5.19 23.43 3.27
CA ASN A 91 -4.05 24.19 2.77
C ASN A 91 -3.29 23.27 1.80
N PRO A 92 -3.40 23.52 0.49
CA PRO A 92 -2.69 22.69 -0.49
C PRO A 92 -1.20 22.61 -0.19
N ALA A 93 -0.65 21.42 -0.37
CA ALA A 93 0.75 21.14 -0.12
C ALA A 93 1.28 20.23 -1.23
N GLN A 94 2.60 20.24 -1.40
CA GLN A 94 3.25 19.40 -2.39
C GLN A 94 4.18 18.43 -1.68
N TYR A 95 4.01 17.14 -1.97
CA TYR A 95 4.89 16.14 -1.39
C TYR A 95 6.32 16.33 -1.91
N ASN A 96 7.27 16.30 -1.00
CA ASN A 96 8.67 16.53 -1.28
C ASN A 96 9.56 15.56 -0.48
N GLY A 97 9.01 14.39 -0.16
CA GLY A 97 9.67 13.42 0.67
C GLY A 97 10.40 12.34 -0.10
N LYS A 98 10.98 11.39 0.64
CA LYS A 98 11.89 10.36 0.13
C LYS A 98 11.21 9.27 -0.71
N TYR A 99 9.89 9.16 -0.68
CA TYR A 99 9.16 8.14 -1.44
C TYR A 99 8.52 8.68 -2.71
N GLN A 100 8.89 9.89 -3.13
CA GLN A 100 8.37 10.46 -4.37
C GLN A 100 8.84 9.65 -5.57
N TYR A 101 7.94 9.47 -6.54
CA TYR A 101 8.21 8.75 -7.79
C TYR A 101 8.60 7.29 -7.61
N GLN A 102 8.04 6.61 -6.61
CA GLN A 102 8.29 5.18 -6.44
C GLN A 102 7.94 4.40 -7.70
N SER A 103 8.84 3.46 -8.03
CA SER A 103 8.62 2.55 -9.15
C SER A 103 7.57 1.50 -8.82
N SER A 104 7.26 0.63 -9.79
CA SER A 104 6.34 -0.48 -9.58
C SER A 104 6.94 -1.62 -8.74
N GLU A 105 8.23 -1.53 -8.37
CA GLU A 105 8.84 -2.49 -7.45
C GLU A 105 8.56 -2.05 -6.00
N PRO A 106 8.23 -2.98 -5.09
CA PRO A 106 8.03 -2.61 -3.69
C PRO A 106 9.28 -1.96 -3.12
N THR A 107 9.10 -0.81 -2.47
CA THR A 107 10.21 -0.04 -1.92
C THR A 107 10.28 -0.28 -0.42
N PRO A 108 11.39 -0.83 0.11
CA PRO A 108 11.57 -0.96 1.54
C PRO A 108 11.78 0.40 2.20
N SER A 109 11.73 0.40 3.53
CA SER A 109 11.93 1.62 4.30
C SER A 109 13.28 2.26 3.98
N ILE A 110 13.27 3.58 3.79
CA ILE A 110 14.47 4.35 3.49
C ILE A 110 14.92 5.03 4.78
N TYR A 111 16.18 4.77 5.17
CA TYR A 111 16.77 5.38 6.36
C TYR A 111 17.11 6.84 6.11
N GLU A 112 16.70 7.71 7.03
CA GLU A 112 16.91 9.15 6.91
C GLU A 112 18.08 9.68 7.72
N GLY A 113 18.78 8.83 8.45
CA GLY A 113 19.91 9.23 9.26
C GLY A 113 19.54 9.86 10.61
N LYS A 114 18.34 9.60 11.08
CA LYS A 114 17.84 10.18 12.36
C LYS A 114 17.50 9.13 13.38
#